data_584e6a5f4621177dd38ebb85bbdde8f1
#
_entry.id   584e6a5f4621177dd38ebb85bbdde8f1
#
_cell.length_a   1.000
_cell.length_b   1.000
_cell.length_c   1.000
_cell.angle_alpha   90.00
_cell.angle_beta   90.00
_cell.angle_gamma   90.00
#
_symmetry.space_group_name_H-M   'P 1'
#
loop_
_entity.id
_entity.type
_entity.pdbx_description
1 polymer ?
#
loop_
_entity_poly.entity_id
_entity_poly.type
_entity_poly.pdbx_seq_one_letter_code
_entity_poly.pdbx_strand_id
1 'polypeptide(L)'
;MRSLAFFLFIFIGLSAKAQHDPSDQMDSPNWDIIGGVKIKTVKPTETYAIYNPSIQKYESKAFELSGYIVPIKDGMKQTKFMLSTLPINQCFYCGKNGIPIMVLVEMAEPIKFTYQPVTVKGTLKLNKGNAMNNPPVELTASKLL
;
A
#
# COMPACT_ATOMS: atom_id res chain seq x y z
N MET A 1 -32.39 -49.13 32.47
CA MET A 1 -32.76 -48.13 31.48
C MET A 1 -31.66 -47.06 31.49
N ARG A 2 -30.83 -47.06 30.45
CA ARG A 2 -29.60 -46.19 30.38
C ARG A 2 -29.93 -44.98 29.56
N SER A 3 -30.09 -43.84 30.24
CA SER A 3 -30.31 -42.54 29.57
C SER A 3 -29.03 -42.12 28.84
N LEU A 4 -29.10 -42.11 27.52
CA LEU A 4 -28.08 -41.62 26.62
C LEU A 4 -28.25 -40.09 26.55
N ALA A 5 -27.43 -39.36 27.32
CA ALA A 5 -27.37 -37.91 27.23
C ALA A 5 -26.64 -37.54 25.95
N PHE A 6 -27.40 -37.08 24.96
CA PHE A 6 -26.89 -36.55 23.69
C PHE A 6 -26.34 -35.14 23.96
N PHE A 7 -25.02 -35.03 24.14
CA PHE A 7 -24.33 -33.74 24.17
C PHE A 7 -24.30 -33.20 22.72
N LEU A 8 -25.29 -32.37 22.44
CA LEU A 8 -25.30 -31.55 21.23
C LEU A 8 -24.26 -30.42 21.41
N PHE A 9 -23.04 -30.67 20.97
CA PHE A 9 -22.03 -29.63 20.83
C PHE A 9 -22.49 -28.69 19.71
N ILE A 10 -23.13 -27.58 20.08
CA ILE A 10 -23.36 -26.45 19.20
C ILE A 10 -21.99 -25.81 18.96
N PHE A 11 -21.34 -26.19 17.85
CA PHE A 11 -20.22 -25.44 17.28
C PHE A 11 -20.79 -24.09 16.82
N ILE A 12 -20.82 -23.11 17.72
CA ILE A 12 -20.95 -21.72 17.33
C ILE A 12 -19.63 -21.37 16.61
N GLY A 13 -19.63 -21.53 15.30
CA GLY A 13 -18.56 -21.05 14.45
C GLY A 13 -18.45 -19.54 14.64
N LEU A 14 -17.51 -19.13 15.48
CA LEU A 14 -16.97 -17.78 15.48
C LEU A 14 -16.34 -17.59 14.09
N SER A 15 -17.16 -17.10 13.15
CA SER A 15 -16.65 -16.54 11.92
C SER A 15 -15.78 -15.35 12.31
N ALA A 16 -14.50 -15.58 12.56
CA ALA A 16 -13.53 -14.53 12.66
C ALA A 16 -13.55 -13.82 11.30
N LYS A 17 -14.27 -12.73 11.25
CA LYS A 17 -14.20 -11.79 10.14
C LYS A 17 -12.84 -11.11 10.22
N ALA A 18 -11.80 -11.78 9.72
CA ALA A 18 -10.58 -11.12 9.29
C ALA A 18 -10.95 -10.32 8.04
N GLN A 19 -11.72 -9.26 8.21
CA GLN A 19 -12.20 -8.44 7.12
C GLN A 19 -11.38 -7.17 7.08
N HIS A 20 -10.77 -6.96 5.90
CA HIS A 20 -10.46 -5.64 5.43
C HIS A 20 -11.71 -4.76 5.67
N ASP A 21 -11.56 -3.71 6.48
CA ASP A 21 -12.59 -2.71 6.62
C ASP A 21 -12.49 -1.77 5.40
N PRO A 22 -13.51 -1.75 4.51
CA PRO A 22 -13.48 -0.86 3.36
C PRO A 22 -13.34 0.62 3.75
N SER A 23 -13.71 0.99 4.98
CA SER A 23 -13.58 2.36 5.48
C SER A 23 -12.13 2.79 5.71
N ASP A 24 -11.21 1.83 5.86
CA ASP A 24 -9.78 2.11 6.03
C ASP A 24 -9.07 2.35 4.69
N GLN A 25 -9.70 2.03 3.57
CA GLN A 25 -9.09 2.25 2.26
C GLN A 25 -9.04 3.72 1.93
N MET A 26 -7.83 4.19 1.61
CA MET A 26 -7.59 5.57 1.19
C MET A 26 -7.92 5.73 -0.30
N ASP A 27 -8.98 6.47 -0.58
CA ASP A 27 -9.36 6.83 -1.94
C ASP A 27 -9.10 8.32 -2.18
N SER A 28 -8.48 8.65 -3.29
CA SER A 28 -8.32 10.03 -3.73
C SER A 28 -8.02 10.10 -5.22
N PRO A 29 -8.30 11.23 -5.89
CA PRO A 29 -7.94 11.42 -7.30
C PRO A 29 -6.45 11.20 -7.58
N ASN A 30 -5.57 11.46 -6.61
CA ASN A 30 -4.14 11.23 -6.75
C ASN A 30 -3.81 9.73 -6.71
N TRP A 31 -4.50 8.94 -5.89
CA TRP A 31 -4.38 7.48 -5.92
C TRP A 31 -4.94 6.88 -7.21
N ASP A 32 -6.00 7.43 -7.79
CA ASP A 32 -6.52 7.00 -9.09
C ASP A 32 -5.50 7.21 -10.20
N ILE A 33 -4.76 8.34 -10.16
CA ILE A 33 -3.66 8.62 -11.10
C ILE A 33 -2.56 7.57 -10.97
N ILE A 34 -2.15 7.22 -9.74
CA ILE A 34 -1.15 6.17 -9.46
C ILE A 34 -1.67 4.79 -9.91
N GLY A 35 -2.92 4.47 -9.60
CA GLY A 35 -3.57 3.20 -9.97
C GLY A 35 -3.68 2.97 -11.48
N GLY A 36 -3.57 4.02 -12.27
CA GLY A 36 -3.51 3.94 -13.73
C GLY A 36 -2.19 3.42 -14.30
N VAL A 37 -1.15 3.23 -13.46
CA VAL A 37 0.13 2.63 -13.86
C VAL A 37 -0.06 1.13 -14.07
N LYS A 38 0.31 0.63 -15.24
CA LYS A 38 0.24 -0.80 -15.59
C LYS A 38 1.62 -1.43 -15.52
N ILE A 39 1.68 -2.69 -15.13
CA ILE A 39 2.91 -3.47 -15.13
C ILE A 39 2.88 -4.45 -16.30
N LYS A 40 3.92 -4.45 -17.13
CA LYS A 40 4.11 -5.38 -18.23
C LYS A 40 5.29 -6.30 -17.93
N THR A 41 5.03 -7.59 -17.85
CA THR A 41 6.08 -8.61 -17.78
C THR A 41 6.56 -8.93 -19.18
N VAL A 42 7.87 -8.79 -19.41
CA VAL A 42 8.54 -9.11 -20.68
C VAL A 42 9.19 -10.49 -20.58
N LYS A 43 9.81 -10.79 -19.44
CA LYS A 43 10.39 -12.09 -19.07
C LYS A 43 10.09 -12.39 -17.61
N PRO A 44 10.25 -13.62 -17.12
CA PRO A 44 9.99 -13.96 -15.72
C PRO A 44 10.71 -13.06 -14.69
N THR A 45 11.85 -12.48 -15.05
CA THR A 45 12.66 -11.61 -14.21
C THR A 45 12.68 -10.15 -14.65
N GLU A 46 11.90 -9.79 -15.66
CA GLU A 46 11.88 -8.44 -16.24
C GLU A 46 10.46 -7.92 -16.36
N THR A 47 10.15 -6.92 -15.55
CA THR A 47 8.86 -6.22 -15.57
C THR A 47 9.10 -4.71 -15.68
N TYR A 48 8.25 -4.04 -16.44
CA TYR A 48 8.35 -2.61 -16.66
C TYR A 48 7.02 -1.92 -16.43
N ALA A 49 7.07 -0.72 -15.89
CA ALA A 49 5.89 0.11 -15.74
C ALA A 49 5.52 0.80 -17.06
N ILE A 50 4.23 0.82 -17.35
CA ILE A 50 3.65 1.59 -18.45
C ILE A 50 2.88 2.74 -17.82
N TYR A 51 3.35 3.95 -18.09
CA TYR A 51 2.78 5.18 -17.56
C TYR A 51 1.79 5.78 -18.54
N ASN A 52 0.59 6.08 -18.07
CA ASN A 52 -0.40 6.82 -18.86
C ASN A 52 -0.11 8.34 -18.83
N PRO A 53 -0.69 9.11 -19.75
CA PRO A 53 -0.48 10.56 -19.81
C PRO A 53 -0.89 11.30 -18.53
N SER A 54 -1.83 10.75 -17.75
CA SER A 54 -2.32 11.37 -16.52
C SER A 54 -1.24 11.46 -15.44
N ILE A 55 -0.39 10.42 -15.29
CA ILE A 55 0.70 10.44 -14.32
C ILE A 55 1.95 11.12 -14.89
N GLN A 56 2.22 10.95 -16.19
CA GLN A 56 3.42 11.53 -16.84
C GLN A 56 3.50 13.05 -16.69
N LYS A 57 2.35 13.75 -16.72
CA LYS A 57 2.31 15.21 -16.54
C LYS A 57 2.78 15.70 -15.17
N TYR A 58 2.88 14.80 -14.18
CA TYR A 58 3.37 15.09 -12.84
C TYR A 58 4.82 14.69 -12.63
N GLU A 59 5.47 14.03 -13.59
CA GLU A 59 6.89 13.69 -13.49
C GLU A 59 7.71 14.93 -13.17
N SER A 60 8.58 14.84 -12.17
CA SER A 60 9.41 15.94 -11.64
C SER A 60 8.64 17.14 -11.05
N LYS A 61 7.36 16.98 -10.78
CA LYS A 61 6.53 18.01 -10.13
C LYS A 61 6.14 17.62 -8.71
N ALA A 62 5.72 18.61 -7.94
CA ALA A 62 5.16 18.39 -6.62
C ALA A 62 3.90 17.53 -6.71
N PHE A 63 3.84 16.51 -5.88
CA PHE A 63 2.71 15.59 -5.79
C PHE A 63 2.44 15.26 -4.32
N GLU A 64 1.17 15.16 -3.97
CA GLU A 64 0.72 14.97 -2.60
C GLU A 64 -0.08 13.67 -2.51
N LEU A 65 0.21 12.86 -1.48
CA LEU A 65 -0.51 11.63 -1.19
C LEU A 65 -0.76 11.49 0.30
N SER A 66 -1.96 11.03 0.64
CA SER A 66 -2.30 10.56 1.98
C SER A 66 -2.37 9.05 1.99
N GLY A 67 -1.80 8.41 3.01
CA GLY A 67 -1.80 6.96 3.10
C GLY A 67 -1.16 6.45 4.38
N TYR A 68 -1.01 5.15 4.48
CA TYR A 68 -0.43 4.46 5.63
C TYR A 68 1.03 4.13 5.38
N ILE A 69 1.86 4.32 6.40
CA ILE A 69 3.28 3.97 6.36
C ILE A 69 3.43 2.45 6.43
N VAL A 70 4.10 1.87 5.43
CA VAL A 70 4.57 0.49 5.45
C VAL A 70 6.09 0.53 5.52
N PRO A 71 6.71 0.25 6.69
CA PRO A 71 8.14 0.35 6.88
C PRO A 71 8.90 -0.64 5.98
N ILE A 72 10.00 -0.20 5.37
CA ILE A 72 10.95 -1.06 4.65
C ILE A 72 12.07 -1.53 5.60
N LYS A 73 12.35 -0.74 6.63
CA LYS A 73 13.35 -1.03 7.66
C LYS A 73 12.72 -0.93 9.05
N ASP A 74 13.22 -1.74 9.96
CA ASP A 74 12.83 -1.66 11.37
C ASP A 74 13.24 -0.32 11.99
N GLY A 75 12.46 0.11 12.97
CA GLY A 75 12.72 1.31 13.75
C GLY A 75 11.59 2.33 13.75
N MET A 76 11.59 3.16 14.77
CA MET A 76 10.56 4.19 14.98
C MET A 76 10.74 5.42 14.09
N LYS A 77 11.94 5.64 13.53
CA LYS A 77 12.22 6.76 12.61
C LYS A 77 12.36 6.21 11.19
N GLN A 78 11.56 6.75 10.30
CA GLN A 78 11.48 6.33 8.90
C GLN A 78 11.92 7.48 7.99
N THR A 79 12.93 7.24 7.17
CA THR A 79 13.37 8.14 6.09
C THR A 79 12.91 7.65 4.73
N LYS A 80 12.66 6.34 4.61
CA LYS A 80 12.25 5.69 3.38
C LYS A 80 11.27 4.56 3.72
N PHE A 81 10.09 4.59 3.11
CA PHE A 81 9.01 3.64 3.38
C PHE A 81 8.09 3.52 2.16
N MET A 82 7.26 2.48 2.14
CA MET A 82 6.15 2.43 1.20
C MET A 82 4.95 3.15 1.80
N LEU A 83 4.31 3.99 1.01
CA LEU A 83 3.00 4.57 1.34
C LEU A 83 1.92 3.74 0.67
N SER A 84 0.95 3.30 1.43
CA SER A 84 -0.09 2.37 0.99
C SER A 84 -1.49 2.98 1.13
N THR A 85 -2.42 2.53 0.29
CA THR A 85 -3.85 2.83 0.45
C THR A 85 -4.48 2.07 1.61
N LEU A 86 -3.80 1.05 2.16
CA LEU A 86 -4.29 0.22 3.27
C LEU A 86 -3.28 0.16 4.41
N PRO A 87 -3.75 0.08 5.68
CA PRO A 87 -2.88 -0.06 6.83
C PRO A 87 -2.16 -1.42 6.85
N ILE A 88 -0.94 -1.44 7.41
CA ILE A 88 -0.07 -2.62 7.46
C ILE A 88 -0.69 -3.81 8.23
N ASN A 89 -1.55 -3.55 9.20
CA ASN A 89 -2.25 -4.57 9.98
C ASN A 89 -3.39 -5.25 9.22
N GLN A 90 -3.76 -4.72 8.07
CA GLN A 90 -4.70 -5.39 7.18
C GLN A 90 -3.92 -6.34 6.28
N CYS A 91 -4.30 -7.62 6.31
CA CYS A 91 -3.61 -8.67 5.60
C CYS A 91 -3.63 -8.42 4.08
N PHE A 92 -2.48 -8.02 3.51
CA PHE A 92 -2.32 -7.83 2.07
C PHE A 92 -2.58 -9.11 1.25
N TYR A 93 -2.44 -10.28 1.89
CA TYR A 93 -2.62 -11.59 1.23
C TYR A 93 -3.98 -12.23 1.50
N CYS A 94 -4.75 -11.74 2.46
CA CYS A 94 -6.01 -12.35 2.88
C CYS A 94 -7.24 -11.74 2.20
N GLY A 95 -7.10 -10.65 1.47
CA GLY A 95 -8.19 -9.92 0.85
C GLY A 95 -8.47 -10.37 -0.58
N LYS A 96 -9.73 -10.34 -0.98
CA LYS A 96 -10.17 -10.54 -2.38
C LYS A 96 -9.65 -9.45 -3.33
N ASN A 97 -9.06 -8.38 -2.78
CA ASN A 97 -8.69 -7.15 -3.51
C ASN A 97 -7.23 -7.11 -3.97
N GLY A 98 -6.44 -8.17 -3.72
CA GLY A 98 -5.05 -8.24 -4.16
C GLY A 98 -4.08 -7.37 -3.35
N ILE A 99 -2.89 -7.12 -3.91
CA ILE A 99 -1.86 -6.28 -3.31
C ILE A 99 -2.29 -4.81 -3.44
N PRO A 100 -2.31 -4.02 -2.34
CA PRO A 100 -2.68 -2.61 -2.41
C PRO A 100 -1.69 -1.81 -3.26
N ILE A 101 -2.18 -0.71 -3.81
CA ILE A 101 -1.34 0.24 -4.52
C ILE A 101 -0.38 0.88 -3.51
N MET A 102 0.91 0.89 -3.84
CA MET A 102 1.96 1.44 -2.99
C MET A 102 2.91 2.34 -3.78
N VAL A 103 3.39 3.39 -3.12
CA VAL A 103 4.36 4.35 -3.64
C VAL A 103 5.55 4.40 -2.70
N LEU A 104 6.76 4.38 -3.25
CA LEU A 104 7.97 4.57 -2.46
C LEU A 104 8.09 6.05 -2.08
N VAL A 105 8.25 6.32 -0.80
CA VAL A 105 8.45 7.69 -0.29
C VAL A 105 9.84 7.80 0.32
N GLU A 106 10.58 8.79 -0.13
CA GLU A 106 11.85 9.21 0.47
C GLU A 106 11.68 10.58 1.08
N MET A 107 11.83 10.64 2.39
CA MET A 107 11.63 11.85 3.19
C MET A 107 12.90 12.70 3.20
N ALA A 108 12.76 14.02 3.15
CA ALA A 108 13.87 14.96 3.35
C ALA A 108 14.42 14.89 4.79
N GLU A 109 13.55 14.64 5.77
CA GLU A 109 13.89 14.45 7.18
C GLU A 109 13.17 13.21 7.73
N PRO A 110 13.77 12.49 8.71
CA PRO A 110 13.13 11.31 9.29
C PRO A 110 11.82 11.67 10.00
N ILE A 111 10.78 10.89 9.77
CA ILE A 111 9.51 11.01 10.48
C ILE A 111 9.31 9.84 11.45
N LYS A 112 8.49 10.04 12.47
CA LYS A 112 8.10 8.98 13.39
C LYS A 112 7.08 8.06 12.73
N PHE A 113 7.27 6.75 12.88
CA PHE A 113 6.27 5.77 12.45
C PHE A 113 4.96 5.94 13.21
N THR A 114 3.86 5.80 12.50
CA THR A 114 2.50 5.79 13.04
C THR A 114 1.63 4.79 12.28
N TYR A 115 0.62 4.22 12.95
CA TYR A 115 -0.43 3.42 12.33
C TYR A 115 -1.56 4.27 11.73
N GLN A 116 -1.60 5.56 12.05
CA GLN A 116 -2.55 6.49 11.45
C GLN A 116 -2.08 6.92 10.08
N PRO A 117 -3.00 7.26 9.16
CA PRO A 117 -2.63 7.78 7.87
C PRO A 117 -1.85 9.10 8.00
N VAL A 118 -0.92 9.30 7.10
CA VAL A 118 -0.11 10.52 7.00
C VAL A 118 -0.28 11.13 5.62
N THR A 119 -0.14 12.44 5.52
CA THR A 119 -0.09 13.14 4.24
C THR A 119 1.32 13.59 3.96
N VAL A 120 1.85 13.20 2.81
CA VAL A 120 3.20 13.57 2.37
C VAL A 120 3.13 14.33 1.05
N LYS A 121 4.05 15.26 0.87
CA LYS A 121 4.24 16.01 -0.37
C LYS A 121 5.69 15.95 -0.78
N GLY A 122 5.94 15.47 -1.98
CA GLY A 122 7.28 15.32 -2.53
C GLY A 122 7.32 15.56 -4.04
N THR A 123 8.46 15.33 -4.64
CA THR A 123 8.61 15.36 -6.10
C THR A 123 8.33 13.99 -6.68
N LEU A 124 7.37 13.89 -7.60
CA LEU A 124 7.03 12.63 -8.26
C LEU A 124 8.14 12.21 -9.23
N LYS A 125 8.59 10.98 -9.10
CA LYS A 125 9.55 10.33 -9.98
C LYS A 125 8.97 9.03 -10.54
N LEU A 126 9.10 8.85 -11.85
CA LEU A 126 8.68 7.65 -12.56
C LEU A 126 9.91 6.80 -12.92
N ASN A 127 9.97 5.58 -12.39
CA ASN A 127 11.08 4.66 -12.63
C ASN A 127 10.89 3.90 -13.93
N LYS A 128 11.84 4.05 -14.86
CA LYS A 128 11.83 3.38 -16.17
C LYS A 128 12.59 2.05 -16.17
N GLY A 129 13.15 1.67 -15.02
CA GLY A 129 13.89 0.41 -14.86
C GLY A 129 12.98 -0.79 -14.61
N ASN A 130 13.60 -1.93 -14.31
CA ASN A 130 12.88 -3.14 -13.97
C ASN A 130 12.07 -2.94 -12.67
N ALA A 131 10.76 -3.04 -12.76
CA ALA A 131 9.83 -2.81 -11.65
C ALA A 131 9.91 -3.88 -10.54
N MET A 132 10.59 -5.01 -10.78
CA MET A 132 10.87 -6.00 -9.73
C MET A 132 11.91 -5.50 -8.74
N ASN A 133 12.83 -4.63 -9.18
CA ASN A 133 13.91 -4.12 -8.35
C ASN A 133 13.64 -2.72 -7.78
N ASN A 134 12.77 -1.96 -8.47
CA ASN A 134 12.48 -0.58 -8.12
C ASN A 134 10.99 -0.31 -8.24
N PRO A 135 10.34 0.24 -7.21
CA PRO A 135 8.95 0.64 -7.30
C PRO A 135 8.73 1.58 -8.50
N PRO A 136 7.64 1.42 -9.25
CA PRO A 136 7.36 2.24 -10.44
C PRO A 136 7.27 3.72 -10.15
N VAL A 137 6.69 4.07 -8.99
CA VAL A 137 6.44 5.46 -8.60
C VAL A 137 7.12 5.75 -7.27
N GLU A 138 7.83 6.86 -7.23
CA GLU A 138 8.50 7.39 -6.04
C GLU A 138 8.11 8.84 -5.78
N LEU A 139 8.04 9.20 -4.51
CA LEU A 139 8.04 10.59 -4.04
C LEU A 139 9.37 10.88 -3.36
N THR A 140 10.17 11.78 -3.92
CA THR A 140 11.49 12.13 -3.41
C THR A 140 11.47 13.50 -2.72
N ALA A 141 12.44 13.74 -1.82
CA ALA A 141 12.56 14.97 -1.03
C ALA A 141 11.24 15.34 -0.34
N SER A 142 10.53 14.33 0.17
CA SER A 142 9.19 14.49 0.70
C SER A 142 9.19 15.13 2.09
N LYS A 143 8.10 15.85 2.39
CA LYS A 143 7.81 16.43 3.70
C LYS A 143 6.44 15.98 4.18
N LEU A 144 6.29 15.85 5.49
CA LEU A 144 5.01 15.62 6.14
C LEU A 144 4.21 16.93 6.12
N LEU A 145 2.91 16.85 5.85
CA LEU A 145 1.97 17.98 5.91
C LEU A 145 1.14 17.96 7.20
#